data_2f2bf58af5bfdae43bde176e15c63377
#
_entry.id   2f2bf58af5bfdae43bde176e15c63377
#
_cell.length_a   1.000
_cell.length_b   1.000
_cell.length_c   1.000
_cell.angle_alpha   90.00
_cell.angle_beta   90.00
_cell.angle_gamma   90.00
#
_symmetry.space_group_name_H-M   'P 1'
#
loop_
_entity.id
_entity.type
_entity.pdbx_description
1 polymer ?
#
loop_
_entity_poly.entity_id
_entity_poly.type
_entity_poly.pdbx_seq_one_letter_code
_entity_poly.pdbx_strand_id
1 'polypeptide(L)'
;MLLTPHWVFDDYTAVTPDFLRAHGVTLLLTDLDYTLAPKSVREPDDAVRAWLAALAAAGVTVAILSNNRSPRRVQRFCAGLGIDFVGHAQKPSRKGYRRALKKFETPPEHTAMLGDKLLTDCLGAKRSGVLMLMVEPK
;
A
#
# COMPACT_ATOMS: atom_id res chain seq x y z
N MET A 1 5.02 11.17 -16.20
CA MET A 1 5.09 9.86 -16.86
C MET A 1 4.37 8.80 -16.05
N LEU A 2 3.48 8.05 -16.69
CA LEU A 2 2.63 7.06 -15.99
C LEU A 2 3.40 5.85 -15.42
N LEU A 3 4.58 5.55 -15.98
CA LEU A 3 5.40 4.43 -15.52
C LEU A 3 6.60 4.86 -14.69
N THR A 4 6.67 6.13 -14.28
CA THR A 4 7.73 6.63 -13.43
C THR A 4 7.18 6.83 -12.02
N PRO A 5 7.65 6.08 -11.03
CA PRO A 5 7.22 6.30 -9.64
C PRO A 5 7.73 7.65 -9.15
N HIS A 6 7.04 8.22 -8.16
CA HIS A 6 7.46 9.46 -7.55
C HIS A 6 8.71 9.26 -6.69
N TRP A 7 8.78 8.14 -5.98
CA TRP A 7 9.89 7.78 -5.09
C TRP A 7 10.18 6.29 -5.17
N VAL A 8 11.45 5.91 -4.97
CA VAL A 8 11.90 4.51 -4.94
C VAL A 8 12.65 4.27 -3.64
N PHE A 9 12.32 3.16 -2.98
CA PHE A 9 12.93 2.75 -1.72
C PHE A 9 13.45 1.32 -1.82
N ASP A 10 14.47 0.99 -1.04
CA ASP A 10 15.01 -0.38 -1.01
C ASP A 10 14.03 -1.35 -0.35
N ASP A 11 13.30 -0.88 0.66
CA ASP A 11 12.38 -1.70 1.43
C ASP A 11 11.25 -0.83 2.00
N TYR A 12 10.12 -1.46 2.35
CA TYR A 12 8.98 -0.74 2.90
C TYR A 12 9.34 0.00 4.20
N THR A 13 10.28 -0.54 4.98
CA THR A 13 10.67 0.08 6.25
C THR A 13 11.32 1.45 6.07
N ALA A 14 11.83 1.75 4.88
CA ALA A 14 12.37 3.06 4.56
C ALA A 14 11.28 4.14 4.37
N VAL A 15 10.03 3.72 4.20
CA VAL A 15 8.88 4.63 4.16
C VAL A 15 8.50 4.97 5.59
N THR A 16 9.01 6.08 6.09
CA THR A 16 8.88 6.48 7.50
C THR A 16 7.63 7.34 7.73
N PRO A 17 7.14 7.42 8.99
CA PRO A 17 6.08 8.36 9.33
C PRO A 17 6.44 9.81 8.96
N ASP A 18 7.67 10.23 9.17
CA ASP A 18 8.12 11.58 8.85
C ASP A 18 8.05 11.86 7.35
N PHE A 19 8.48 10.89 6.52
CA PHE A 19 8.36 11.00 5.06
C PHE A 19 6.90 11.22 4.64
N LEU A 20 6.00 10.38 5.14
CA LEU A 20 4.59 10.44 4.78
C LEU A 20 3.95 11.75 5.25
N ARG A 21 4.28 12.19 6.45
CA ARG A 21 3.78 13.45 6.99
C ARG A 21 4.28 14.65 6.17
N ALA A 22 5.55 14.64 5.78
CA ALA A 22 6.14 15.70 4.95
C ALA A 22 5.45 15.81 3.58
N HIS A 23 4.87 14.73 3.09
CA HIS A 23 4.15 14.70 1.81
C HIS A 23 2.64 14.78 1.95
N GLY A 24 2.14 15.05 3.16
CA GLY A 24 0.71 15.21 3.41
C GLY A 24 -0.08 13.92 3.29
N VAL A 25 0.56 12.77 3.45
CA VAL A 25 -0.09 11.46 3.31
C VAL A 25 -0.75 11.05 4.62
N THR A 26 -2.06 10.81 4.57
CA THR A 26 -2.85 10.30 5.69
C THR A 26 -3.38 8.90 5.45
N LEU A 27 -3.39 8.45 4.17
CA LEU A 27 -3.77 7.10 3.79
C LEU A 27 -2.64 6.47 2.97
N LEU A 28 -2.10 5.37 3.44
CA LEU A 28 -1.12 4.57 2.72
C LEU A 28 -1.77 3.27 2.27
N LEU A 29 -1.96 3.13 0.97
CA LEU A 29 -2.36 1.88 0.35
C LEU A 29 -1.09 1.10 0.02
N THR A 30 -1.08 -0.19 0.28
CA THR A 30 0.09 -1.02 0.02
C THR A 30 -0.32 -2.34 -0.64
N ASP A 31 0.50 -2.79 -1.59
CA ASP A 31 0.42 -4.17 -2.05
C ASP A 31 0.94 -5.10 -0.96
N LEU A 32 0.60 -6.38 -1.01
CA LEU A 32 1.06 -7.37 -0.04
C LEU A 32 2.23 -8.16 -0.59
N ASP A 33 1.98 -8.94 -1.67
CA ASP A 33 2.96 -9.89 -2.18
C ASP A 33 4.18 -9.16 -2.75
N TYR A 34 5.37 -9.55 -2.28
CA TYR A 34 6.67 -9.00 -2.66
C TYR A 34 6.89 -7.53 -2.25
N THR A 35 5.93 -6.92 -1.58
CA THR A 35 6.06 -5.55 -1.03
C THR A 35 6.28 -5.59 0.48
N LEU A 36 5.38 -6.18 1.23
CA LEU A 36 5.49 -6.34 2.68
C LEU A 36 6.09 -7.69 3.06
N ALA A 37 5.87 -8.71 2.25
CA ALA A 37 6.35 -10.07 2.52
C ALA A 37 6.46 -10.88 1.24
N PRO A 38 7.36 -11.88 1.19
CA PRO A 38 7.35 -12.87 0.12
C PRO A 38 6.01 -13.60 0.07
N LYS A 39 5.62 -14.04 -1.12
CA LYS A 39 4.31 -14.69 -1.33
C LYS A 39 4.13 -15.96 -0.49
N SER A 40 5.22 -16.63 -0.13
CA SER A 40 5.20 -17.83 0.71
C SER A 40 4.89 -17.54 2.20
N VAL A 41 5.05 -16.30 2.64
CA VAL A 41 4.85 -15.90 4.03
C VAL A 41 3.36 -15.67 4.28
N ARG A 42 2.81 -16.40 5.24
CA ARG A 42 1.37 -16.38 5.53
C ARG A 42 0.97 -15.34 6.56
N GLU A 43 1.88 -14.98 7.45
CA GLU A 43 1.61 -14.07 8.55
C GLU A 43 2.65 -12.96 8.61
N PRO A 44 2.26 -11.76 9.08
CA PRO A 44 3.21 -10.65 9.20
C PRO A 44 4.27 -10.95 10.25
N ASP A 45 5.50 -10.52 9.97
CA ASP A 45 6.60 -10.61 10.92
C ASP A 45 6.60 -9.42 11.89
N ASP A 46 7.54 -9.43 12.83
CA ASP A 46 7.65 -8.37 13.84
C ASP A 46 8.03 -7.03 13.22
N ALA A 47 8.81 -7.03 12.16
CA ALA A 47 9.20 -5.79 11.46
C ALA A 47 7.99 -5.11 10.83
N VAL A 48 7.11 -5.86 10.18
CA VAL A 48 5.86 -5.34 9.61
C VAL A 48 4.98 -4.77 10.73
N ARG A 49 4.84 -5.50 11.82
CA ARG A 49 4.02 -5.07 12.96
C ARG A 49 4.52 -3.76 13.55
N ALA A 50 5.83 -3.66 13.76
CA ALA A 50 6.44 -2.44 14.32
C ALA A 50 6.29 -1.24 13.37
N TRP A 51 6.50 -1.46 12.08
CA TRP A 51 6.34 -0.43 11.07
C TRP A 51 4.89 0.10 11.03
N LEU A 52 3.92 -0.79 11.02
CA LEU A 52 2.51 -0.40 11.03
C LEU A 52 2.11 0.32 12.30
N ALA A 53 2.62 -0.11 13.45
CA ALA A 53 2.37 0.57 14.72
C ALA A 53 2.91 2.00 14.71
N ALA A 54 4.10 2.21 14.15
CA ALA A 54 4.68 3.54 14.03
C ALA A 54 3.85 4.46 13.11
N LEU A 55 3.36 3.93 12.00
CA LEU A 55 2.51 4.68 11.08
C LEU A 55 1.17 5.04 11.72
N ALA A 56 0.55 4.10 12.41
CA ALA A 56 -0.71 4.35 13.12
C ALA A 56 -0.54 5.42 14.21
N ALA A 57 0.55 5.36 14.96
CA ALA A 57 0.87 6.37 15.98
C ALA A 57 1.05 7.77 15.39
N ALA A 58 1.47 7.85 14.13
CA ALA A 58 1.63 9.12 13.42
C ALA A 58 0.34 9.60 12.71
N GLY A 59 -0.77 8.88 12.87
CA GLY A 59 -2.04 9.24 12.28
C GLY A 59 -2.21 8.80 10.83
N VAL A 60 -1.38 7.87 10.35
CA VAL A 60 -1.50 7.33 8.98
C VAL A 60 -2.34 6.05 9.01
N THR A 61 -3.42 6.04 8.24
CA THR A 61 -4.21 4.84 8.02
C THR A 61 -3.53 3.99 6.95
N VAL A 62 -3.37 2.69 7.20
CA VAL A 62 -2.78 1.75 6.24
C VAL A 62 -3.82 0.71 5.85
N ALA A 63 -3.92 0.44 4.56
CA ALA A 63 -4.80 -0.61 4.04
C ALA A 63 -4.12 -1.32 2.87
N ILE A 64 -4.41 -2.61 2.71
CA ILE A 64 -3.89 -3.38 1.58
C ILE A 64 -4.82 -3.21 0.38
N LEU A 65 -4.22 -2.92 -0.78
CA LEU A 65 -4.91 -2.85 -2.07
C LEU A 65 -4.33 -3.96 -2.95
N SER A 66 -5.07 -5.06 -3.12
CA SER A 66 -4.54 -6.28 -3.70
C SER A 66 -5.31 -6.74 -4.93
N ASN A 67 -4.54 -7.21 -5.95
CA ASN A 67 -5.11 -7.95 -7.09
C ASN A 67 -5.24 -9.44 -6.80
N ASN A 68 -4.79 -9.90 -5.64
CA ASN A 68 -4.81 -11.31 -5.29
C ASN A 68 -6.26 -11.83 -5.34
N ARG A 69 -6.47 -12.93 -6.08
CA ARG A 69 -7.78 -13.57 -6.21
C ARG A 69 -8.14 -14.44 -5.01
N SER A 70 -7.15 -14.76 -4.15
CA SER A 70 -7.40 -15.52 -2.94
C SER A 70 -7.64 -14.56 -1.77
N PRO A 71 -8.88 -14.33 -1.36
CA PRO A 71 -9.18 -13.44 -0.25
C PRO A 71 -8.62 -13.97 1.07
N ARG A 72 -8.44 -15.27 1.21
CA ARG A 72 -7.94 -15.89 2.46
C ARG A 72 -6.54 -15.39 2.82
N ARG A 73 -5.64 -15.28 1.84
CA ARG A 73 -4.28 -14.82 2.10
C ARG A 73 -4.28 -13.39 2.66
N VAL A 74 -5.00 -12.49 2.00
CA VAL A 74 -5.08 -11.09 2.40
C VAL A 74 -5.80 -10.96 3.74
N GLN A 75 -6.91 -11.64 3.91
CA GLN A 75 -7.67 -11.63 5.17
C GLN A 75 -6.83 -12.11 6.34
N ARG A 76 -6.11 -13.22 6.18
CA ARG A 76 -5.27 -13.79 7.23
C ARG A 76 -4.14 -12.85 7.62
N PHE A 77 -3.48 -12.26 6.62
CA PHE A 77 -2.39 -11.32 6.86
C PHE A 77 -2.90 -10.08 7.59
N CYS A 78 -4.01 -9.50 7.14
CA CYS A 78 -4.61 -8.31 7.74
C CYS A 78 -5.18 -8.57 9.12
N ALA A 79 -5.76 -9.74 9.36
CA ALA A 79 -6.32 -10.09 10.67
C ALA A 79 -5.27 -10.04 11.78
N GLY A 80 -4.04 -10.49 11.47
CA GLY A 80 -2.93 -10.42 12.41
C GLY A 80 -2.43 -9.01 12.69
N LEU A 81 -2.81 -8.03 11.86
CA LEU A 81 -2.35 -6.65 11.95
C LEU A 81 -3.43 -5.66 12.39
N GLY A 82 -4.70 -6.08 12.36
CA GLY A 82 -5.81 -5.17 12.65
C GLY A 82 -5.98 -4.09 11.59
N ILE A 83 -5.53 -4.30 10.36
CA ILE A 83 -5.71 -3.37 9.24
C ILE A 83 -6.74 -3.90 8.25
N ASP A 84 -7.29 -3.01 7.45
CA ASP A 84 -8.29 -3.33 6.45
C ASP A 84 -7.66 -3.58 5.08
N PHE A 85 -8.46 -4.07 4.12
CA PHE A 85 -8.00 -4.33 2.77
C PHE A 85 -9.10 -4.08 1.74
N VAL A 86 -8.68 -3.81 0.51
CA VAL A 86 -9.53 -3.75 -0.67
C VAL A 86 -9.04 -4.84 -1.62
N GLY A 87 -9.83 -5.90 -1.75
CA GLY A 87 -9.53 -7.01 -2.65
C GLY A 87 -10.06 -6.77 -4.05
N HIS A 88 -9.65 -7.63 -4.99
CA HIS A 88 -10.07 -7.53 -6.40
C HIS A 88 -9.90 -6.12 -6.95
N ALA A 89 -8.75 -5.51 -6.64
CA ALA A 89 -8.47 -4.12 -7.01
C ALA A 89 -8.37 -3.92 -8.51
N GLN A 90 -8.03 -4.97 -9.27
CA GLN A 90 -7.88 -4.94 -10.72
C GLN A 90 -6.88 -3.86 -11.19
N LYS A 91 -5.84 -3.61 -10.38
CA LYS A 91 -4.77 -2.69 -10.78
C LYS A 91 -4.19 -3.11 -12.14
N PRO A 92 -3.95 -2.23 -13.07
CA PRO A 92 -3.86 -0.77 -12.96
C PRO A 92 -5.17 -0.01 -13.19
N SER A 93 -6.32 -0.67 -13.16
CA SER A 93 -7.60 0.03 -13.24
C SER A 93 -7.76 1.00 -12.06
N ARG A 94 -8.43 2.12 -12.31
CA ARG A 94 -8.75 3.10 -11.26
C ARG A 94 -9.84 2.62 -10.29
N LYS A 95 -10.56 1.56 -10.63
CA LYS A 95 -11.71 1.08 -9.84
C LYS A 95 -11.34 0.74 -8.39
N GLY A 96 -10.27 -0.03 -8.19
CA GLY A 96 -9.82 -0.39 -6.84
C GLY A 96 -9.36 0.82 -6.04
N TYR A 97 -8.61 1.72 -6.67
CA TYR A 97 -8.19 2.96 -6.05
C TYR A 97 -9.37 3.82 -5.64
N ARG A 98 -10.37 3.98 -6.51
CA ARG A 98 -11.59 4.74 -6.20
C ARG A 98 -12.35 4.14 -5.03
N ARG A 99 -12.47 2.80 -4.98
CA ARG A 99 -13.12 2.13 -3.85
C ARG A 99 -12.38 2.39 -2.54
N ALA A 100 -11.05 2.35 -2.58
CA ALA A 100 -10.24 2.61 -1.39
C ALA A 100 -10.39 4.06 -0.92
N LEU A 101 -10.28 5.02 -1.84
CA LEU A 101 -10.41 6.44 -1.51
C LEU A 101 -11.79 6.75 -0.90
N LYS A 102 -12.83 6.15 -1.44
CA LYS A 102 -14.19 6.31 -0.93
C LYS A 102 -14.35 5.66 0.45
N LYS A 103 -13.85 4.42 0.60
CA LYS A 103 -13.95 3.67 1.85
C LYS A 103 -13.30 4.41 3.01
N PHE A 104 -12.15 5.01 2.79
CA PHE A 104 -11.39 5.73 3.82
C PHE A 104 -11.60 7.23 3.80
N GLU A 105 -12.51 7.71 2.96
CA GLU A 105 -12.89 9.12 2.86
C GLU A 105 -11.68 10.04 2.73
N THR A 106 -10.72 9.65 1.89
CA THR A 106 -9.45 10.36 1.71
C THR A 106 -9.26 10.73 0.25
N PRO A 107 -8.92 12.00 -0.06
CA PRO A 107 -8.67 12.40 -1.44
C PRO A 107 -7.33 11.87 -1.95
N PRO A 108 -7.16 11.77 -3.27
CA PRO A 108 -5.90 11.24 -3.85
C PRO A 108 -4.66 12.01 -3.44
N GLU A 109 -4.75 13.32 -3.27
CA GLU A 109 -3.61 14.17 -2.89
C GLU A 109 -3.08 13.89 -1.47
N HIS A 110 -3.85 13.19 -0.63
CA HIS A 110 -3.43 12.76 0.71
C HIS A 110 -3.23 11.25 0.80
N THR A 111 -3.10 10.59 -0.35
CA THR A 111 -2.98 9.13 -0.45
C THR A 111 -1.71 8.76 -1.18
N ALA A 112 -1.03 7.73 -0.69
CA ALA A 112 0.11 7.12 -1.36
C ALA A 112 -0.15 5.63 -1.60
N MET A 113 0.50 5.08 -2.63
CA MET A 113 0.50 3.65 -2.93
C MET A 113 1.92 3.12 -2.83
N LEU A 114 2.12 2.07 -2.06
CA LEU A 114 3.39 1.37 -1.92
C LEU A 114 3.29 0.03 -2.64
N GLY A 115 4.18 -0.21 -3.58
CA GLY A 115 4.17 -1.45 -4.36
C GLY A 115 5.47 -1.69 -5.10
N ASP A 116 5.60 -2.89 -5.66
CA ASP A 116 6.82 -3.34 -6.34
C ASP A 116 6.67 -3.45 -7.87
N LYS A 117 5.48 -3.24 -8.42
CA LYS A 117 5.20 -3.46 -9.84
C LYS A 117 4.86 -2.20 -10.61
N LEU A 118 5.59 -1.98 -11.73
CA LEU A 118 5.35 -0.81 -12.59
C LEU A 118 3.99 -0.86 -13.29
N LEU A 119 3.62 -2.03 -13.83
CA LEU A 119 2.44 -2.11 -14.71
C LEU A 119 1.12 -2.20 -13.95
N THR A 120 1.14 -2.54 -12.67
CA THR A 120 -0.07 -2.60 -11.85
C THR A 120 -0.09 -1.49 -10.81
N ASP A 121 0.88 -1.48 -9.89
CA ASP A 121 0.88 -0.54 -8.77
C ASP A 121 1.19 0.89 -9.23
N CYS A 122 2.27 1.08 -9.97
CA CYS A 122 2.69 2.42 -10.41
C CYS A 122 1.70 3.02 -11.41
N LEU A 123 1.37 2.30 -12.46
CA LEU A 123 0.45 2.80 -13.47
C LEU A 123 -0.92 3.13 -12.87
N GLY A 124 -1.44 2.25 -12.01
CA GLY A 124 -2.73 2.48 -11.35
C GLY A 124 -2.72 3.69 -10.45
N ALA A 125 -1.68 3.85 -9.63
CA ALA A 125 -1.53 4.99 -8.73
C ALA A 125 -1.42 6.31 -9.52
N LYS A 126 -0.58 6.35 -10.54
CA LYS A 126 -0.40 7.55 -11.37
C LYS A 126 -1.70 7.94 -12.07
N ARG A 127 -2.46 6.96 -12.58
CA ARG A 127 -3.76 7.21 -13.19
C ARG A 127 -4.79 7.74 -12.21
N SER A 128 -4.64 7.39 -10.94
CA SER A 128 -5.59 7.75 -9.88
C SER A 128 -5.20 9.02 -9.12
N GLY A 129 -4.08 9.65 -9.49
CA GLY A 129 -3.60 10.86 -8.83
C GLY A 129 -3.00 10.60 -7.45
N VAL A 130 -2.60 9.36 -7.18
CA VAL A 130 -2.04 8.92 -5.90
C VAL A 130 -0.52 8.94 -5.98
N LEU A 131 0.14 9.35 -4.89
CA LEU A 131 1.61 9.37 -4.80
C LEU A 131 2.14 7.94 -4.87
N MET A 132 3.00 7.65 -5.87
CA MET A 132 3.54 6.32 -6.04
C MET A 132 4.90 6.16 -5.36
N LEU A 133 4.96 5.24 -4.43
CA LEU A 133 6.16 4.84 -3.69
C LEU A 133 6.51 3.41 -4.11
N MET A 134 7.64 3.24 -4.78
CA MET A 134 8.05 1.93 -5.28
C MET A 134 9.12 1.33 -4.37
N VAL A 135 9.06 0.02 -4.17
CA VAL A 135 10.06 -0.73 -3.40
C VAL A 135 10.60 -1.88 -4.23
N GLU A 136 11.80 -2.34 -3.87
CA GLU A 136 12.37 -3.54 -4.45
C GLU A 136 11.55 -4.76 -4.02
N PRO A 137 11.31 -5.74 -4.91
CA PRO A 137 10.55 -6.95 -4.56
C PRO A 137 11.21 -7.76 -3.45
N LYS A 138 10.39 -8.28 -2.56
CA LYS A 138 10.83 -9.16 -1.48
C LYS A 138 10.78 -10.63 -1.85
#